data_3cb07580a7adfa71f92f41828252457b
#
_entry.id   3cb07580a7adfa71f92f41828252457b
#
_cell.length_a   1.000
_cell.length_b   1.000
_cell.length_c   1.000
_cell.angle_alpha   90.00
_cell.angle_beta   90.00
_cell.angle_gamma   90.00
#
_symmetry.space_group_name_H-M   'P 1'
#
loop_
_entity.id
_entity.type
_entity.pdbx_description
1 polymer ?
#
loop_
_entity_poly.entity_id
_entity_poly.type
_entity_poly.pdbx_seq_one_letter_code
_entity_poly.pdbx_strand_id
1 'polypeptide(L)'
;MAAIDKSLYEKFIIESVDKSKTADISAGVVSFNYYEDVYSPMITAMVMVANTGNVIEGKDGKLQSLYNGFPLRGGEKMTIKIAGNSIKNKGIELNELYVGSITNVMIDAEREIFTLNLISREAITNETVRVGKRFPVSQKISDSVEDICK
;
A
#
# COMPACT_ATOMS: atom_id res chain seq x y z
N MET A 1 31.42 -16.99 3.55
CA MET A 1 30.32 -16.01 3.40
C MET A 1 29.04 -16.80 3.24
N ALA A 2 28.08 -16.65 4.11
CA ALA A 2 26.76 -17.24 3.87
C ALA A 2 26.16 -16.55 2.64
N ALA A 3 25.67 -17.33 1.68
CA ALA A 3 24.95 -16.81 0.55
C ALA A 3 23.73 -16.03 1.10
N ILE A 4 23.57 -14.79 0.67
CA ILE A 4 22.40 -14.00 1.00
C ILE A 4 21.28 -14.49 0.08
N ASP A 5 20.26 -15.11 0.64
CA ASP A 5 19.08 -15.52 -0.12
C ASP A 5 18.31 -14.31 -0.65
N LYS A 6 17.50 -14.52 -1.68
CA LYS A 6 16.62 -13.48 -2.20
C LYS A 6 15.54 -13.18 -1.17
N SER A 7 15.15 -11.92 -1.03
CA SER A 7 13.94 -11.56 -0.30
C SER A 7 12.71 -12.20 -0.96
N LEU A 8 11.81 -12.73 -0.15
CA LEU A 8 10.59 -13.37 -0.63
C LEU A 8 9.40 -12.44 -0.45
N TYR A 9 8.68 -12.19 -1.50
CA TYR A 9 7.39 -11.49 -1.47
C TYR A 9 6.32 -12.47 -0.97
N GLU A 10 6.03 -12.41 0.34
CA GLU A 10 5.09 -13.35 0.97
C GLU A 10 3.64 -12.94 0.74
N LYS A 11 3.35 -11.62 0.76
CA LYS A 11 2.00 -11.10 0.71
C LYS A 11 1.93 -9.74 0.07
N PHE A 12 1.11 -9.58 -0.94
CA PHE A 12 0.67 -8.31 -1.50
C PHE A 12 -0.83 -8.39 -1.71
N ILE A 13 -1.59 -8.04 -0.67
CA ILE A 13 -3.05 -8.14 -0.69
C ILE A 13 -3.62 -6.74 -0.84
N ILE A 14 -4.48 -6.57 -1.85
CA ILE A 14 -5.24 -5.35 -2.07
C ILE A 14 -6.71 -5.59 -1.68
N GLU A 15 -7.26 -4.68 -0.89
CA GLU A 15 -8.66 -4.69 -0.44
C GLU A 15 -9.35 -3.44 -0.98
N SER A 16 -10.53 -3.63 -1.60
CA SER A 16 -11.34 -2.52 -2.12
C SER A 16 -11.82 -1.59 -1.01
N VAL A 17 -12.05 -0.31 -1.35
CA VAL A 17 -12.50 0.73 -0.40
C VAL A 17 -13.77 0.33 0.35
N ASP A 18 -14.70 -0.34 -0.34
CA ASP A 18 -15.96 -0.85 0.23
C ASP A 18 -15.81 -2.22 0.92
N LYS A 19 -14.59 -2.76 0.99
CA LYS A 19 -14.23 -4.08 1.55
C LYS A 19 -14.98 -5.26 0.90
N SER A 20 -15.58 -5.05 -0.25
CA SER A 20 -16.34 -6.09 -0.95
C SER A 20 -15.46 -7.08 -1.70
N LYS A 21 -14.25 -6.68 -2.05
CA LYS A 21 -13.31 -7.50 -2.80
C LYS A 21 -11.91 -7.43 -2.19
N THR A 22 -11.24 -8.56 -2.23
CA THR A 22 -9.83 -8.70 -1.85
C THR A 22 -9.13 -9.52 -2.92
N ALA A 23 -7.93 -9.11 -3.30
CA ALA A 23 -7.12 -9.84 -4.26
C ALA A 23 -5.68 -9.97 -3.76
N ASP A 24 -5.09 -11.14 -3.94
CA ASP A 24 -3.66 -11.37 -3.75
C ASP A 24 -2.95 -11.16 -5.08
N ILE A 25 -2.10 -10.16 -5.13
CA ILE A 25 -1.33 -9.77 -6.32
C ILE A 25 0.15 -10.16 -6.23
N SER A 26 0.54 -10.91 -5.19
CA SER A 26 1.94 -11.26 -4.91
C SER A 26 2.67 -11.87 -6.12
N ALA A 27 1.98 -12.73 -6.86
CA ALA A 27 2.55 -13.39 -8.03
C ALA A 27 2.82 -12.44 -9.22
N GLY A 28 2.13 -11.30 -9.26
CA GLY A 28 2.27 -10.30 -10.31
C GLY A 28 3.22 -9.15 -9.96
N VAL A 29 3.75 -9.09 -8.75
CA VAL A 29 4.65 -8.01 -8.33
C VAL A 29 6.00 -8.12 -9.04
N VAL A 30 6.31 -7.13 -9.85
CA VAL A 30 7.60 -7.02 -10.57
C VAL A 30 8.63 -6.30 -9.73
N SER A 31 8.23 -5.21 -9.07
CA SER A 31 9.10 -4.46 -8.18
C SER A 31 8.33 -3.78 -7.06
N PHE A 32 8.99 -3.62 -5.94
CA PHE A 32 8.50 -2.89 -4.78
C PHE A 32 9.59 -1.92 -4.32
N ASN A 33 9.25 -0.65 -4.23
CA ASN A 33 10.09 0.40 -3.69
C ASN A 33 9.40 1.02 -2.49
N TYR A 34 10.12 1.15 -1.40
CA TYR A 34 9.65 1.67 -0.12
C TYR A 34 10.50 2.87 0.28
N TYR A 35 9.84 3.94 0.68
CA TYR A 35 10.49 5.20 1.03
C TYR A 35 10.01 5.64 2.41
N GLU A 36 10.93 5.67 3.34
CA GLU A 36 10.75 6.18 4.69
C GLU A 36 11.85 7.20 4.99
N ASP A 37 11.46 8.35 5.48
CA ASP A 37 12.37 9.43 5.84
C ASP A 37 11.97 9.97 7.22
N VAL A 38 12.96 10.11 8.11
CA VAL A 38 12.76 10.63 9.48
C VAL A 38 12.21 12.07 9.48
N TYR A 39 12.41 12.82 8.42
CA TYR A 39 11.90 14.19 8.25
C TYR A 39 10.52 14.25 7.57
N SER A 40 10.00 13.14 7.13
CA SER A 40 8.67 13.05 6.52
C SER A 40 7.69 12.36 7.47
N PRO A 41 6.52 12.94 7.73
CA PRO A 41 5.48 12.27 8.52
C PRO A 41 4.78 11.14 7.76
N MET A 42 5.15 10.93 6.49
CA MET A 42 4.47 10.00 5.59
C MET A 42 5.44 8.95 5.06
N ILE A 43 4.95 7.74 4.98
CA ILE A 43 5.60 6.66 4.25
C ILE A 43 4.97 6.59 2.86
N THR A 44 5.81 6.41 1.86
CA THR A 44 5.36 6.19 0.48
C THR A 44 5.97 4.91 -0.07
N ALA A 45 5.26 4.28 -0.98
CA ALA A 45 5.78 3.09 -1.66
C ALA A 45 5.26 3.03 -3.10
N MET A 46 5.96 2.27 -3.93
CA MET A 46 5.56 2.00 -5.30
C MET A 46 5.58 0.49 -5.54
N VAL A 47 4.50 -0.03 -6.06
CA VAL A 47 4.37 -1.44 -6.45
C VAL A 47 4.11 -1.49 -7.94
N MET A 48 5.03 -2.05 -8.70
CA MET A 48 4.81 -2.35 -10.11
C MET A 48 4.22 -3.75 -10.23
N VAL A 49 3.08 -3.85 -10.87
CA VAL A 49 2.34 -5.11 -11.05
C VAL A 49 2.24 -5.41 -12.53
N ALA A 50 2.63 -6.62 -12.90
CA ALA A 50 2.35 -7.20 -14.20
C ALA A 50 1.28 -8.29 -14.02
N ASN A 51 0.11 -8.08 -14.56
CA ASN A 51 -0.98 -9.04 -14.49
C ASN A 51 -1.10 -9.77 -15.84
N THR A 52 -0.89 -11.07 -15.79
CA THR A 52 -1.03 -11.96 -16.94
C THR A 52 -2.16 -12.94 -16.63
N GLY A 53 -3.37 -12.59 -17.01
CA GLY A 53 -4.50 -13.48 -16.87
C GLY A 53 -5.73 -12.84 -16.22
N ASN A 54 -6.85 -13.48 -16.38
CA ASN A 54 -8.13 -13.05 -15.84
C ASN A 54 -8.40 -13.87 -14.57
N VAL A 55 -8.19 -13.26 -13.39
CA VAL A 55 -8.29 -13.94 -12.08
C VAL A 55 -9.40 -13.37 -11.20
N ILE A 56 -9.99 -12.24 -11.61
CA ILE A 56 -11.04 -11.56 -10.84
C ILE A 56 -12.40 -11.85 -11.47
N GLU A 57 -13.33 -12.38 -10.69
CA GLU A 57 -14.71 -12.56 -11.13
C GLU A 57 -15.41 -11.21 -11.23
N GLY A 58 -15.83 -10.86 -12.44
CA GLY A 58 -16.62 -9.67 -12.73
C GLY A 58 -18.09 -9.83 -12.31
N LYS A 59 -18.85 -8.74 -12.41
CA LYS A 59 -20.29 -8.74 -12.07
C LYS A 59 -21.14 -9.61 -13.00
N ASP A 60 -20.64 -9.91 -14.18
CA ASP A 60 -21.25 -10.76 -15.19
C ASP A 60 -20.84 -12.23 -15.08
N GLY A 61 -20.13 -12.61 -14.02
CA GLY A 61 -19.61 -13.96 -13.80
C GLY A 61 -18.44 -14.34 -14.71
N LYS A 62 -17.93 -13.40 -15.53
CA LYS A 62 -16.76 -13.64 -16.37
C LYS A 62 -15.50 -13.28 -15.62
N LEU A 63 -14.45 -14.06 -15.83
CA LEU A 63 -13.14 -13.74 -15.30
C LEU A 63 -12.56 -12.55 -16.07
N GLN A 64 -12.08 -11.57 -15.31
CA GLN A 64 -11.50 -10.33 -15.80
C GLN A 64 -10.09 -10.16 -15.24
N SER A 65 -9.31 -9.33 -15.89
CA SER A 65 -8.01 -8.93 -15.37
C SER A 65 -8.14 -8.14 -14.06
N LEU A 66 -7.06 -8.03 -13.31
CA LEU A 66 -7.06 -7.28 -12.06
C LEU A 66 -7.49 -5.82 -12.29
N TYR A 67 -6.95 -5.17 -13.31
CA TYR A 67 -7.25 -3.77 -13.60
C TYR A 67 -8.72 -3.52 -13.96
N ASN A 68 -9.33 -4.42 -14.71
CA ASN A 68 -10.73 -4.29 -15.14
C ASN A 68 -11.72 -4.86 -14.13
N GLY A 69 -11.38 -5.95 -13.46
CA GLY A 69 -12.30 -6.66 -12.56
C GLY A 69 -12.28 -6.19 -11.11
N PHE A 70 -11.20 -5.50 -10.70
CA PHE A 70 -11.09 -4.93 -9.37
C PHE A 70 -11.37 -3.42 -9.44
N PRO A 71 -12.17 -2.86 -8.54
CA PRO A 71 -12.54 -1.43 -8.59
C PRO A 71 -11.39 -0.53 -8.11
N LEU A 72 -10.28 -0.52 -8.85
CA LEU A 72 -9.13 0.34 -8.59
C LEU A 72 -9.48 1.79 -8.89
N ARG A 73 -9.65 2.61 -7.87
CA ARG A 73 -10.01 4.04 -7.98
C ARG A 73 -9.14 4.97 -7.16
N GLY A 74 -8.30 4.41 -6.30
CA GLY A 74 -7.60 5.09 -5.23
C GLY A 74 -8.32 4.95 -3.90
N GLY A 75 -7.54 4.83 -2.83
CA GLY A 75 -8.04 4.59 -1.47
C GLY A 75 -8.13 3.10 -1.09
N GLU A 76 -7.84 2.17 -1.99
CA GLU A 76 -7.75 0.74 -1.68
C GLU A 76 -6.64 0.50 -0.66
N LYS A 77 -6.92 -0.38 0.30
CA LYS A 77 -5.94 -0.75 1.32
C LYS A 77 -4.99 -1.82 0.78
N MET A 78 -3.70 -1.62 1.02
CA MET A 78 -2.67 -2.59 0.66
C MET A 78 -2.02 -3.15 1.93
N THR A 79 -1.96 -4.48 2.02
CA THR A 79 -1.19 -5.20 3.03
C THR A 79 -0.01 -5.87 2.38
N ILE A 80 1.20 -5.57 2.84
CA ILE A 80 2.45 -6.04 2.26
C ILE A 80 3.25 -6.80 3.31
N LYS A 81 3.76 -7.97 2.96
CA LYS A 81 4.70 -8.71 3.77
C LYS A 81 5.82 -9.28 2.91
N ILE A 82 7.03 -8.94 3.28
CA ILE A 82 8.25 -9.38 2.60
C ILE A 82 9.16 -10.03 3.65
N ALA A 83 9.52 -11.28 3.44
CA ALA A 83 10.48 -11.96 4.29
C ALA A 83 11.89 -11.40 4.07
N GLY A 84 12.65 -11.34 5.14
CA GLY A 84 14.06 -10.97 5.08
C GLY A 84 14.88 -12.05 4.35
N ASN A 85 16.02 -11.62 3.83
CA ASN A 85 16.94 -12.49 3.10
C ASN A 85 17.96 -13.23 3.98
N SER A 86 17.82 -13.15 5.28
CA SER A 86 18.65 -13.88 6.26
C SER A 86 17.96 -13.96 7.62
N ILE A 87 18.43 -14.88 8.47
CA ILE A 87 17.93 -15.07 9.85
C ILE A 87 18.06 -13.78 10.70
N LYS A 88 19.04 -12.94 10.39
CA LYS A 88 19.28 -11.67 11.09
C LYS A 88 18.46 -10.50 10.54
N ASN A 89 17.92 -10.63 9.35
CA ASN A 89 17.21 -9.58 8.65
C ASN A 89 15.70 -9.81 8.85
N LYS A 90 15.11 -9.01 9.72
CA LYS A 90 13.65 -9.04 9.87
C LYS A 90 13.03 -8.57 8.56
N GLY A 91 12.00 -9.24 8.12
CA GLY A 91 11.21 -8.82 6.97
C GLY A 91 10.49 -7.49 7.23
N ILE A 92 9.81 -7.01 6.22
CA ILE A 92 8.95 -5.83 6.28
C ILE A 92 7.49 -6.29 6.32
N GLU A 93 6.73 -5.72 7.24
CA GLU A 93 5.28 -5.91 7.30
C GLU A 93 4.59 -4.55 7.39
N LEU A 94 3.78 -4.23 6.38
CA LEU A 94 3.09 -2.96 6.22
C LEU A 94 1.60 -3.24 6.06
N ASN A 95 0.81 -2.83 7.03
CA ASN A 95 -0.61 -3.19 7.10
C ASN A 95 -1.57 -2.04 6.74
N GLU A 96 -1.07 -0.81 6.63
CA GLU A 96 -1.89 0.40 6.43
C GLU A 96 -1.29 1.33 5.37
N LEU A 97 -1.01 0.77 4.20
CA LEU A 97 -0.75 1.55 2.99
C LEU A 97 -2.02 1.64 2.15
N TYR A 98 -2.21 2.76 1.49
CA TYR A 98 -3.39 3.03 0.66
C TYR A 98 -2.96 3.45 -0.73
N VAL A 99 -3.68 3.02 -1.74
CA VAL A 99 -3.44 3.44 -3.12
C VAL A 99 -3.80 4.92 -3.25
N GLY A 100 -2.79 5.76 -3.44
CA GLY A 100 -2.97 7.19 -3.69
C GLY A 100 -3.22 7.48 -5.17
N SER A 101 -2.49 6.80 -6.04
CA SER A 101 -2.69 6.92 -7.49
C SER A 101 -2.21 5.69 -8.24
N ILE A 102 -2.71 5.52 -9.45
CA ILE A 102 -2.30 4.46 -10.38
C ILE A 102 -1.67 5.13 -11.58
N THR A 103 -0.47 4.70 -11.93
CA THR A 103 0.31 5.29 -13.03
C THR A 103 0.90 4.20 -13.92
N ASN A 104 1.44 4.63 -15.07
CA ASN A 104 2.12 3.75 -16.03
C ASN A 104 1.26 2.55 -16.44
N VAL A 105 -0.01 2.80 -16.70
CA VAL A 105 -0.91 1.75 -17.17
C VAL A 105 -0.57 1.42 -18.62
N MET A 106 -0.13 0.20 -18.84
CA MET A 106 0.06 -0.37 -20.17
C MET A 106 -0.79 -1.61 -20.29
N ILE A 107 -1.75 -1.57 -21.21
CA ILE A 107 -2.66 -2.69 -21.46
C ILE A 107 -2.40 -3.14 -22.88
N ASP A 108 -1.97 -4.38 -23.01
CA ASP A 108 -1.84 -5.12 -24.26
C ASP A 108 -2.83 -6.27 -24.27
N ALA A 109 -3.01 -6.95 -25.39
CA ALA A 109 -3.99 -8.03 -25.55
C ALA A 109 -3.83 -9.17 -24.51
N GLU A 110 -2.63 -9.35 -23.97
CA GLU A 110 -2.30 -10.43 -23.04
C GLU A 110 -1.68 -9.96 -21.71
N ARG A 111 -1.35 -8.68 -21.56
CA ARG A 111 -0.61 -8.16 -20.40
C ARG A 111 -1.16 -6.84 -19.94
N GLU A 112 -1.25 -6.71 -18.65
CA GLU A 112 -1.48 -5.42 -17.98
C GLU A 112 -0.29 -5.12 -17.08
N ILE A 113 0.31 -3.96 -17.24
CA ILE A 113 1.38 -3.47 -16.36
C ILE A 113 0.92 -2.12 -15.82
N PHE A 114 0.91 -1.97 -14.54
CA PHE A 114 0.58 -0.72 -13.89
C PHE A 114 1.38 -0.54 -12.61
N THR A 115 1.49 0.69 -12.16
CA THR A 115 2.17 1.07 -10.93
C THR A 115 1.17 1.63 -9.94
N LEU A 116 1.10 1.01 -8.77
CA LEU A 116 0.35 1.52 -7.62
C LEU A 116 1.29 2.39 -6.79
N ASN A 117 0.98 3.67 -6.68
CA ASN A 117 1.66 4.59 -5.77
C ASN A 117 0.90 4.58 -4.45
N LEU A 118 1.58 4.15 -3.41
CA LEU A 118 1.01 3.94 -2.07
C LEU A 118 1.44 5.06 -1.14
N ILE A 119 0.53 5.41 -0.24
CA ILE A 119 0.74 6.37 0.84
C ILE A 119 0.29 5.77 2.16
N SER A 120 0.93 6.16 3.25
CA SER A 120 0.51 5.76 4.59
C SER A 120 -0.76 6.49 5.03
N ARG A 121 -1.44 5.95 6.03
CA ARG A 121 -2.66 6.53 6.60
C ARG A 121 -2.47 7.96 7.10
N GLU A 122 -1.29 8.27 7.64
CA GLU A 122 -0.94 9.59 8.15
C GLU A 122 -1.06 10.66 7.07
N ALA A 123 -0.72 10.34 5.81
CA ALA A 123 -0.89 11.25 4.68
C ALA A 123 -2.37 11.63 4.50
N ILE A 124 -3.26 10.65 4.55
CA ILE A 124 -4.71 10.85 4.40
C ILE A 124 -5.25 11.64 5.58
N THR A 125 -4.85 11.27 6.81
CA THR A 125 -5.29 11.95 8.03
C THR A 125 -4.83 13.39 8.06
N ASN A 126 -3.59 13.67 7.65
CA ASN A 126 -3.06 15.04 7.61
C ASN A 126 -3.80 15.95 6.62
N GLU A 127 -4.33 15.38 5.53
CA GLU A 127 -5.13 16.14 4.55
C GLU A 127 -6.58 16.36 5.02
N THR A 128 -7.14 15.44 5.78
CA THR A 128 -8.56 15.43 6.14
C THR A 128 -8.85 16.03 7.51
N VAL A 129 -7.90 15.98 8.44
CA VAL A 129 -8.07 16.43 9.82
C VAL A 129 -7.32 17.74 10.05
N ARG A 130 -8.01 18.73 10.60
CA ARG A 130 -7.44 20.02 11.01
C ARG A 130 -7.64 20.21 12.50
N VAL A 131 -6.57 20.46 13.24
CA VAL A 131 -6.61 20.76 14.66
C VAL A 131 -6.61 22.27 14.86
N GLY A 132 -7.77 22.82 15.20
CA GLY A 132 -7.96 24.26 15.48
C GLY A 132 -8.05 24.56 16.99
N LYS A 133 -7.23 23.92 17.82
CA LYS A 133 -7.28 24.03 19.29
C LYS A 133 -6.21 24.98 19.81
N ARG A 134 -6.57 25.83 20.78
CA ARG A 134 -5.61 26.64 21.56
C ARG A 134 -5.33 25.93 22.88
N PHE A 135 -4.07 25.83 23.23
CA PHE A 135 -3.63 25.26 24.48
C PHE A 135 -3.22 26.37 25.45
N PRO A 136 -3.59 26.28 26.75
CA PRO A 136 -3.19 27.26 27.75
C PRO A 136 -1.66 27.22 27.94
N VAL A 137 -1.09 28.38 28.27
CA VAL A 137 0.37 28.51 28.50
C VAL A 137 0.88 27.63 29.65
N SER A 138 -0.02 27.28 30.59
CA SER A 138 0.29 26.40 31.72
C SER A 138 0.31 24.90 31.36
N GLN A 139 -0.20 24.52 30.18
CA GLN A 139 -0.22 23.13 29.75
C GLN A 139 1.16 22.71 29.25
N LYS A 140 1.62 21.51 29.64
CA LYS A 140 2.87 20.97 29.12
C LYS A 140 2.73 20.64 27.63
N ILE A 141 3.84 20.77 26.91
CA ILE A 141 3.88 20.44 25.47
C ILE A 141 3.52 18.95 25.24
N SER A 142 3.99 18.04 26.11
CA SER A 142 3.63 16.61 26.05
C SER A 142 2.12 16.38 26.09
N ASP A 143 1.41 17.07 26.99
CA ASP A 143 -0.02 16.92 27.16
C ASP A 143 -0.78 17.51 25.96
N SER A 144 -0.24 18.57 25.35
CA SER A 144 -0.81 19.14 24.11
C SER A 144 -0.63 18.18 22.93
N VAL A 145 0.52 17.53 22.83
CA VAL A 145 0.76 16.52 21.78
C VAL A 145 -0.16 15.32 21.97
N GLU A 146 -0.31 14.82 23.21
CA GLU A 146 -1.21 13.72 23.51
C GLU A 146 -2.68 14.05 23.15
N ASP A 147 -3.11 15.29 23.42
CA ASP A 147 -4.45 15.76 23.05
C ASP A 147 -4.71 15.88 21.54
N ILE A 148 -3.63 16.06 20.75
CA ILE A 148 -3.73 16.11 19.28
C ILE A 148 -3.73 14.69 18.67
N CYS A 149 -3.02 13.77 19.30
CA CYS A 149 -2.86 12.40 18.79
C CYS A 149 -4.00 11.44 19.20
N LYS A 150 -4.92 11.88 20.03
CA LYS A 150 -6.15 11.14 20.39
C LYS A 150 -7.27 11.34 19.37
#